data_de3a4a9173a3e6d77a0cfbe2fdcec830
#
_entry.id   de3a4a9173a3e6d77a0cfbe2fdcec830
#
_cell.length_a   1.000
_cell.length_b   1.000
_cell.length_c   1.000
_cell.angle_alpha   90.00
_cell.angle_beta   90.00
_cell.angle_gamma   90.00
#
_symmetry.space_group_name_H-M   'P 1'
#
loop_
_entity.id
_entity.type
_entity.pdbx_description
1 polymer ?
#
loop_
_entity_poly.entity_id
_entity_poly.type
_entity_poly.pdbx_seq_one_letter_code
_entity_poly.pdbx_strand_id
1 'polypeptide(L)'
;LLAQEITEPTFIAKYGDNELDIPYEKWELPNGLTILVHEDHSDPIVYLGVTYHTGSARETHGKTGYAHFFEHMLCMGSEHAPDKGQWNFVEQAGGVTNASTSFDQTNYFQVFPSNYLERIMFLESDRMGYCYNEFNQKAFEAQRGAVKNEKIERCHTPLSFLMILEKLFVNFFPPSHPYNWPIIGYVEDLDRANLEDMRDWLKRWYGPNNATLVISGDVNTKEAIALANKYFSGIPRGESVRKMRKQPVRLSSDIYTSYIDPYTGVPMTVMAFPTIANNHKDAPAVEILAELLAGGKSSPFYQKFVKTDKAIQTSIMPLQLELSGLLLVQYVPRPSMEMYTEEASFFSEINNEIRKALNDFETEGFSDEDLERIKSQYEAAFIEGYETVSGKAAAIAAYSIYNANKINVSDELNAYLSVTREDVMKVYNKYIKNKNAVILDIKTSNPFSDRKDSLISFNPYAPKVIKSDPQYEGLEYHRPIETIDRNNPPKVLEPKSVKIPEYYTEKFDNGMDVIGINTK
;
A
#
# COMPACT_ATOMS: atom_id res chain seq x y z
N LEU A 1 -19.36 12.06 37.24
CA LEU A 1 -19.23 11.93 35.77
C LEU A 1 -19.51 13.32 35.23
N LEU A 2 -18.47 14.11 34.99
CA LEU A 2 -18.53 15.33 34.20
C LEU A 2 -18.83 14.89 32.75
N ALA A 3 -19.97 15.30 32.21
CA ALA A 3 -20.24 15.18 30.80
C ALA A 3 -19.11 15.94 30.08
N GLN A 4 -18.29 15.20 29.34
CA GLN A 4 -17.30 15.80 28.47
C GLN A 4 -18.09 16.57 27.41
N GLU A 5 -18.01 17.90 27.44
CA GLU A 5 -18.64 18.74 26.42
C GLU A 5 -18.07 18.28 25.06
N ILE A 6 -18.96 17.84 24.15
CA ILE A 6 -18.60 17.56 22.79
C ILE A 6 -18.22 18.90 22.16
N THR A 7 -16.93 19.13 22.00
CA THR A 7 -16.42 20.34 21.38
C THR A 7 -16.51 20.23 19.86
N GLU A 8 -16.68 21.37 19.20
CA GLU A 8 -16.82 21.41 17.74
C GLU A 8 -15.53 21.00 17.01
N PRO A 9 -15.66 20.46 15.79
CA PRO A 9 -14.50 20.18 14.92
C PRO A 9 -13.69 21.44 14.64
N THR A 10 -12.38 21.30 14.61
CA THR A 10 -11.47 22.41 14.30
C THR A 10 -11.09 22.36 12.82
N PHE A 11 -11.36 23.44 12.10
CA PHE A 11 -10.83 23.63 10.75
C PHE A 11 -9.32 23.85 10.81
N ILE A 12 -8.55 23.08 10.03
CA ILE A 12 -7.09 23.16 9.99
C ILE A 12 -6.61 23.93 8.77
N ALA A 13 -7.05 23.54 7.57
CA ALA A 13 -6.63 24.15 6.32
C ALA A 13 -7.52 23.77 5.14
N LYS A 14 -7.44 24.56 4.06
CA LYS A 14 -7.93 24.24 2.73
C LYS A 14 -6.75 24.16 1.77
N TYR A 15 -6.76 23.19 0.89
CA TYR A 15 -5.71 22.90 -0.08
C TYR A 15 -6.28 22.80 -1.48
N GLY A 16 -5.43 22.95 -2.51
CA GLY A 16 -5.79 22.77 -3.90
C GLY A 16 -6.31 24.06 -4.54
N ASP A 17 -5.39 25.01 -4.76
CA ASP A 17 -5.74 26.32 -5.37
C ASP A 17 -5.49 26.36 -6.89
N ASN A 18 -4.84 25.33 -7.48
CA ASN A 18 -4.55 25.23 -8.91
C ASN A 18 -5.52 24.29 -9.62
N GLU A 19 -5.67 24.44 -10.94
CA GLU A 19 -6.56 23.61 -11.76
C GLU A 19 -6.21 22.11 -11.73
N LEU A 20 -4.95 21.75 -11.52
CA LEU A 20 -4.48 20.37 -11.41
C LEU A 20 -4.61 19.78 -10.00
N ASP A 21 -4.91 20.60 -9.02
CA ASP A 21 -5.00 20.15 -7.64
C ASP A 21 -6.35 19.53 -7.32
N ILE A 22 -6.34 18.61 -6.36
CA ILE A 22 -7.55 18.09 -5.75
C ILE A 22 -7.92 19.02 -4.59
N PRO A 23 -8.98 19.85 -4.71
CA PRO A 23 -9.36 20.73 -3.62
C PRO A 23 -9.91 19.92 -2.45
N TYR A 24 -9.40 20.10 -1.25
CA TYR A 24 -9.93 19.45 -0.05
C TYR A 24 -9.78 20.33 1.20
N GLU A 25 -10.62 20.06 2.18
CA GLU A 25 -10.53 20.67 3.50
C GLU A 25 -10.04 19.63 4.52
N LYS A 26 -9.16 20.09 5.42
CA LYS A 26 -8.66 19.31 6.55
C LYS A 26 -9.24 19.83 7.86
N TRP A 27 -9.80 18.92 8.63
CA TRP A 27 -10.41 19.18 9.94
C TRP A 27 -9.89 18.19 10.97
N GLU A 28 -10.03 18.50 12.24
CA GLU A 28 -9.68 17.60 13.34
C GLU A 28 -10.79 17.59 14.38
N LEU A 29 -11.22 16.41 14.83
CA LEU A 29 -12.12 16.23 15.95
C LEU A 29 -11.35 16.34 17.29
N PRO A 30 -12.03 16.68 18.39
CA PRO A 30 -11.41 16.79 19.73
C PRO A 30 -10.68 15.51 20.19
N ASN A 31 -11.13 14.34 19.74
CA ASN A 31 -10.48 13.06 20.02
C ASN A 31 -9.23 12.81 19.16
N GLY A 32 -8.89 13.72 18.26
CA GLY A 32 -7.71 13.68 17.39
C GLY A 32 -7.92 12.99 16.05
N LEU A 33 -9.15 12.60 15.68
CA LEU A 33 -9.44 12.09 14.35
C LEU A 33 -9.24 13.18 13.31
N THR A 34 -8.34 12.96 12.37
CA THR A 34 -8.18 13.82 11.20
C THR A 34 -9.25 13.50 10.17
N ILE A 35 -9.90 14.53 9.64
CA ILE A 35 -10.92 14.40 8.60
C ILE A 35 -10.49 15.17 7.36
N LEU A 36 -10.55 14.54 6.20
CA LEU A 36 -10.28 15.15 4.90
C LEU A 36 -11.57 15.06 4.06
N VAL A 37 -12.04 16.18 3.54
CA VAL A 37 -13.23 16.22 2.70
C VAL A 37 -12.90 16.84 1.35
N HIS A 38 -13.23 16.12 0.28
CA HIS A 38 -13.15 16.59 -1.10
C HIS A 38 -14.54 16.50 -1.74
N GLU A 39 -15.09 17.64 -2.17
CA GLU A 39 -16.36 17.72 -2.88
C GLU A 39 -16.15 17.49 -4.38
N ASP A 40 -16.82 16.49 -4.94
CA ASP A 40 -16.85 16.19 -6.37
C ASP A 40 -18.26 15.69 -6.76
N HIS A 41 -19.03 16.55 -7.40
CA HIS A 41 -20.40 16.28 -7.80
C HIS A 41 -20.54 15.76 -9.23
N SER A 42 -19.45 15.28 -9.84
CA SER A 42 -19.46 14.73 -11.21
C SER A 42 -20.32 13.47 -11.30
N ASP A 43 -20.22 12.60 -10.29
CA ASP A 43 -21.00 11.37 -10.18
C ASP A 43 -21.64 11.26 -8.79
N PRO A 44 -22.83 10.64 -8.63
CA PRO A 44 -23.52 10.52 -7.35
C PRO A 44 -22.96 9.39 -6.49
N ILE A 45 -21.65 9.32 -6.37
CA ILE A 45 -20.91 8.31 -5.58
C ILE A 45 -20.00 8.98 -4.56
N VAL A 46 -19.72 8.25 -3.48
CA VAL A 46 -18.82 8.68 -2.40
C VAL A 46 -17.80 7.60 -2.10
N TYR A 47 -16.56 7.99 -1.95
CA TYR A 47 -15.54 7.22 -1.25
C TYR A 47 -15.52 7.64 0.21
N LEU A 48 -15.54 6.67 1.10
CA LEU A 48 -15.30 6.85 2.53
C LEU A 48 -14.22 5.86 2.97
N GLY A 49 -13.11 6.36 3.49
CA GLY A 49 -12.01 5.51 3.93
C GLY A 49 -11.43 5.96 5.26
N VAL A 50 -11.03 4.99 6.09
CA VAL A 50 -10.28 5.23 7.32
C VAL A 50 -8.93 4.57 7.21
N THR A 51 -7.88 5.36 7.29
CA THR A 51 -6.50 4.88 7.30
C THR A 51 -5.89 5.06 8.68
N TYR A 52 -5.46 3.95 9.29
CA TYR A 52 -4.68 3.96 10.52
C TYR A 52 -3.19 3.96 10.18
N HIS A 53 -2.42 4.86 10.79
CA HIS A 53 -0.96 4.90 10.61
C HIS A 53 -0.29 3.82 11.45
N THR A 54 -0.64 2.59 11.14
CA THR A 54 -0.10 1.37 11.74
C THR A 54 -0.17 0.22 10.73
N GLY A 55 0.90 -0.52 10.62
CA GLY A 55 1.05 -1.69 9.76
C GLY A 55 2.04 -2.66 10.37
N SER A 56 2.58 -3.57 9.58
CA SER A 56 3.49 -4.61 10.06
C SER A 56 4.79 -4.07 10.67
N ALA A 57 5.20 -2.83 10.35
CA ALA A 57 6.35 -2.18 10.99
C ALA A 57 6.18 -1.95 12.51
N ARG A 58 4.97 -2.09 13.05
CA ARG A 58 4.70 -1.99 14.49
C ARG A 58 4.81 -3.32 15.23
N GLU A 59 5.04 -4.40 14.51
CA GLU A 59 5.21 -5.75 15.01
C GLU A 59 6.63 -6.01 15.54
N THR A 60 6.83 -7.21 16.05
CA THR A 60 8.14 -7.71 16.49
C THR A 60 8.29 -9.19 16.11
N HIS A 61 9.52 -9.69 16.02
CA HIS A 61 9.75 -11.12 15.81
C HIS A 61 9.04 -11.97 16.88
N GLY A 62 8.32 -12.99 16.42
CA GLY A 62 7.46 -13.83 17.25
C GLY A 62 5.99 -13.38 17.28
N LYS A 63 5.70 -12.18 16.75
CA LYS A 63 4.36 -11.59 16.61
C LYS A 63 4.18 -10.96 15.23
N THR A 64 4.74 -11.58 14.18
CA THR A 64 4.62 -11.09 12.82
C THR A 64 3.28 -11.46 12.19
N GLY A 65 2.77 -10.60 11.31
CA GLY A 65 1.46 -10.78 10.65
C GLY A 65 0.27 -10.31 11.49
N TYR A 66 0.50 -9.72 12.67
CA TYR A 66 -0.56 -9.27 13.56
C TYR A 66 -1.34 -8.09 13.00
N ALA A 67 -0.70 -7.17 12.29
CA ALA A 67 -1.39 -6.05 11.65
C ALA A 67 -2.38 -6.52 10.59
N HIS A 68 -2.00 -7.45 9.73
CA HIS A 68 -2.85 -8.03 8.71
C HIS A 68 -3.92 -8.95 9.31
N PHE A 69 -3.57 -9.75 10.30
CA PHE A 69 -4.55 -10.57 11.01
C PHE A 69 -5.61 -9.69 11.73
N PHE A 70 -5.18 -8.57 12.30
CA PHE A 70 -6.09 -7.62 12.92
C PHE A 70 -7.02 -6.95 11.90
N GLU A 71 -6.52 -6.63 10.70
CA GLU A 71 -7.35 -6.17 9.58
C GLU A 71 -8.53 -7.12 9.35
N HIS A 72 -8.26 -8.43 9.22
CA HIS A 72 -9.29 -9.47 9.06
C HIS A 72 -10.27 -9.50 10.24
N MET A 73 -9.76 -9.39 11.47
CA MET A 73 -10.61 -9.37 12.66
C MET A 73 -11.56 -8.18 12.68
N LEU A 74 -11.08 -7.00 12.27
CA LEU A 74 -11.89 -5.77 12.27
C LEU A 74 -12.98 -5.78 11.19
N CYS A 75 -12.83 -6.59 10.15
CA CYS A 75 -13.85 -6.79 9.11
C CYS A 75 -14.99 -7.73 9.53
N MET A 76 -14.88 -8.41 10.71
CA MET A 76 -15.88 -9.39 11.12
C MET A 76 -17.19 -8.80 11.63
N GLY A 77 -17.17 -7.52 12.01
CA GLY A 77 -18.36 -6.80 12.47
C GLY A 77 -18.12 -5.95 13.71
N SER A 78 -19.18 -5.33 14.17
CA SER A 78 -19.24 -4.48 15.35
C SER A 78 -20.55 -4.71 16.09
N GLU A 79 -20.70 -4.12 17.27
CA GLU A 79 -21.83 -4.39 18.16
C GLU A 79 -23.21 -4.18 17.51
N HIS A 80 -23.35 -3.14 16.65
CA HIS A 80 -24.61 -2.84 15.97
C HIS A 80 -24.64 -3.29 14.50
N ALA A 81 -23.55 -3.92 14.04
CA ALA A 81 -23.42 -4.52 12.71
C ALA A 81 -22.60 -5.83 12.78
N PRO A 82 -23.09 -6.85 13.53
CA PRO A 82 -22.39 -8.12 13.67
C PRO A 82 -22.34 -8.90 12.35
N ASP A 83 -21.58 -10.00 12.34
CA ASP A 83 -21.52 -10.96 11.22
C ASP A 83 -21.23 -10.29 9.85
N LYS A 84 -20.21 -9.44 9.78
CA LYS A 84 -19.85 -8.66 8.59
C LYS A 84 -20.96 -7.70 8.14
N GLY A 85 -21.80 -7.23 9.07
CA GLY A 85 -22.97 -6.44 8.76
C GLY A 85 -22.67 -5.17 7.97
N GLN A 86 -21.55 -4.48 8.24
CA GLN A 86 -21.10 -3.33 7.44
C GLN A 86 -20.76 -3.75 6.01
N TRP A 87 -19.98 -4.82 5.84
CA TRP A 87 -19.57 -5.32 4.54
C TRP A 87 -20.78 -5.70 3.66
N ASN A 88 -21.64 -6.53 4.23
CA ASN A 88 -22.86 -6.99 3.56
C ASN A 88 -23.79 -5.79 3.19
N PHE A 89 -23.85 -4.78 4.05
CA PHE A 89 -24.67 -3.60 3.79
C PHE A 89 -24.14 -2.78 2.60
N VAL A 90 -22.82 -2.58 2.52
CA VAL A 90 -22.20 -1.84 1.40
C VAL A 90 -22.43 -2.58 0.07
N GLU A 91 -22.26 -3.90 0.05
CA GLU A 91 -22.53 -4.73 -1.15
C GLU A 91 -24.02 -4.65 -1.57
N GLN A 92 -24.93 -4.73 -0.61
CA GLN A 92 -26.39 -4.59 -0.88
C GLN A 92 -26.75 -3.19 -1.39
N ALA A 93 -26.00 -2.17 -1.00
CA ALA A 93 -26.16 -0.80 -1.52
C ALA A 93 -25.62 -0.64 -2.95
N GLY A 94 -25.04 -1.69 -3.55
CA GLY A 94 -24.37 -1.64 -4.86
C GLY A 94 -22.97 -1.01 -4.78
N GLY A 95 -22.41 -0.90 -3.60
CA GLY A 95 -21.07 -0.38 -3.36
C GLY A 95 -19.99 -1.47 -3.36
N VAL A 96 -18.77 -1.02 -3.21
CA VAL A 96 -17.58 -1.86 -3.06
C VAL A 96 -16.91 -1.52 -1.73
N THR A 97 -16.46 -2.52 -1.00
CA THR A 97 -15.69 -2.35 0.24
C THR A 97 -14.46 -3.23 0.22
N ASN A 98 -13.36 -2.73 0.76
CA ASN A 98 -12.12 -3.50 0.90
C ASN A 98 -11.26 -2.95 2.04
N ALA A 99 -10.22 -3.71 2.38
CA ALA A 99 -9.18 -3.31 3.33
C ALA A 99 -7.81 -3.75 2.82
N SER A 100 -6.76 -3.15 3.35
CA SER A 100 -5.38 -3.50 3.01
C SER A 100 -4.42 -3.13 4.12
N THR A 101 -3.46 -4.01 4.39
CA THR A 101 -2.34 -3.76 5.30
C THR A 101 -1.04 -3.66 4.52
N SER A 102 -0.26 -2.63 4.81
CA SER A 102 1.11 -2.44 4.34
C SER A 102 2.10 -2.50 5.53
N PHE A 103 3.37 -2.16 5.27
CA PHE A 103 4.34 -2.00 6.36
C PHE A 103 3.96 -0.87 7.31
N ASP A 104 3.43 0.24 6.78
CA ASP A 104 3.32 1.49 7.52
C ASP A 104 1.88 1.87 7.88
N GLN A 105 0.89 1.30 7.19
CA GLN A 105 -0.52 1.65 7.39
C GLN A 105 -1.47 0.48 7.13
N THR A 106 -2.67 0.59 7.72
CA THR A 106 -3.83 -0.26 7.41
C THR A 106 -4.99 0.64 6.99
N ASN A 107 -5.55 0.38 5.81
CA ASN A 107 -6.64 1.14 5.22
C ASN A 107 -7.90 0.30 5.09
N TYR A 108 -9.05 0.91 5.36
CA TYR A 108 -10.39 0.35 5.18
C TYR A 108 -11.21 1.36 4.39
N PHE A 109 -11.83 0.95 3.29
CA PHE A 109 -12.57 1.90 2.46
C PHE A 109 -13.80 1.30 1.81
N GLN A 110 -14.72 2.17 1.48
CA GLN A 110 -15.94 1.86 0.74
C GLN A 110 -16.19 2.91 -0.34
N VAL A 111 -16.75 2.47 -1.48
CA VAL A 111 -17.29 3.33 -2.54
C VAL A 111 -18.75 2.96 -2.74
N PHE A 112 -19.63 3.92 -2.66
CA PHE A 112 -21.07 3.68 -2.63
C PHE A 112 -21.88 4.89 -3.17
N PRO A 113 -23.17 4.72 -3.53
CA PRO A 113 -24.05 5.83 -3.93
C PRO A 113 -24.22 6.85 -2.79
N SER A 114 -24.18 8.14 -3.12
CA SER A 114 -24.12 9.25 -2.14
C SER A 114 -25.29 9.30 -1.14
N ASN A 115 -26.46 8.76 -1.52
CA ASN A 115 -27.63 8.67 -0.64
C ASN A 115 -27.46 7.72 0.56
N TYR A 116 -26.37 6.93 0.61
CA TYR A 116 -26.02 6.04 1.72
C TYR A 116 -25.01 6.66 2.71
N LEU A 117 -24.52 7.89 2.47
CA LEU A 117 -23.43 8.49 3.23
C LEU A 117 -23.64 8.41 4.74
N GLU A 118 -24.76 8.90 5.26
CA GLU A 118 -24.99 8.92 6.71
C GLU A 118 -25.04 7.51 7.30
N ARG A 119 -25.66 6.57 6.60
CA ARG A 119 -25.74 5.17 7.04
C ARG A 119 -24.37 4.50 7.09
N ILE A 120 -23.51 4.75 6.11
CA ILE A 120 -22.17 4.16 6.07
C ILE A 120 -21.24 4.83 7.08
N MET A 121 -21.35 6.14 7.31
CA MET A 121 -20.65 6.81 8.41
C MET A 121 -21.04 6.26 9.80
N PHE A 122 -22.31 5.96 9.99
CA PHE A 122 -22.79 5.28 11.21
C PHE A 122 -22.08 3.92 11.38
N LEU A 123 -22.08 3.07 10.33
CA LEU A 123 -21.46 1.74 10.37
C LEU A 123 -19.94 1.82 10.56
N GLU A 124 -19.28 2.77 9.90
CA GLU A 124 -17.82 2.98 10.01
C GLU A 124 -17.43 3.43 11.41
N SER A 125 -18.20 4.34 12.02
CA SER A 125 -17.99 4.76 13.41
C SER A 125 -18.25 3.63 14.41
N ASP A 126 -19.18 2.74 14.08
CA ASP A 126 -19.46 1.54 14.89
C ASP A 126 -18.28 0.56 14.82
N ARG A 127 -17.74 0.33 13.64
CA ARG A 127 -16.52 -0.47 13.46
C ARG A 127 -15.32 0.13 14.23
N MET A 128 -15.14 1.47 14.21
CA MET A 128 -14.04 2.12 14.93
C MET A 128 -14.20 2.03 16.45
N GLY A 129 -15.40 2.23 16.98
CA GLY A 129 -15.63 2.41 18.41
C GLY A 129 -16.19 1.18 19.14
N TYR A 130 -16.92 0.30 18.46
CA TYR A 130 -17.72 -0.74 19.11
C TYR A 130 -17.38 -2.17 18.63
N CYS A 131 -16.20 -2.39 18.06
CA CYS A 131 -15.76 -3.72 17.60
C CYS A 131 -15.22 -4.61 18.72
N TYR A 132 -14.80 -4.08 19.87
CA TYR A 132 -14.06 -4.80 20.91
C TYR A 132 -14.78 -6.06 21.42
N ASN A 133 -16.08 -5.97 21.66
CA ASN A 133 -16.87 -7.08 22.18
C ASN A 133 -17.16 -8.16 21.13
N GLU A 134 -17.06 -7.83 19.83
CA GLU A 134 -17.24 -8.78 18.73
C GLU A 134 -16.00 -9.65 18.50
N PHE A 135 -14.86 -9.32 19.11
CA PHE A 135 -13.66 -10.15 19.07
C PHE A 135 -13.84 -11.38 19.96
N ASN A 136 -14.39 -12.44 19.39
CA ASN A 136 -14.62 -13.71 20.06
C ASN A 136 -13.72 -14.82 19.49
N GLN A 137 -13.59 -15.94 20.25
CA GLN A 137 -12.67 -17.03 19.88
C GLN A 137 -13.03 -17.69 18.56
N LYS A 138 -14.33 -17.79 18.23
CA LYS A 138 -14.78 -18.41 16.98
C LYS A 138 -14.34 -17.58 15.76
N ALA A 139 -14.56 -16.27 15.80
CA ALA A 139 -14.13 -15.36 14.75
C ALA A 139 -12.61 -15.36 14.63
N PHE A 140 -11.90 -15.33 15.76
CA PHE A 140 -10.45 -15.35 15.81
C PHE A 140 -9.85 -16.59 15.11
N GLU A 141 -10.33 -17.81 15.43
CA GLU A 141 -9.85 -19.04 14.80
C GLU A 141 -10.20 -19.10 13.30
N ALA A 142 -11.39 -18.62 12.93
CA ALA A 142 -11.79 -18.55 11.54
C ALA A 142 -10.87 -17.61 10.73
N GLN A 143 -10.55 -16.44 11.26
CA GLN A 143 -9.68 -15.48 10.59
C GLN A 143 -8.20 -15.91 10.61
N ARG A 144 -7.71 -16.57 11.67
CA ARG A 144 -6.39 -17.23 11.65
C ARG A 144 -6.28 -18.21 10.48
N GLY A 145 -7.29 -19.06 10.30
CA GLY A 145 -7.36 -19.99 9.17
C GLY A 145 -7.36 -19.27 7.82
N ALA A 146 -8.15 -18.21 7.70
CA ALA A 146 -8.23 -17.41 6.47
C ALA A 146 -6.88 -16.79 6.10
N VAL A 147 -6.19 -16.13 7.03
CA VAL A 147 -4.87 -15.52 6.81
C VAL A 147 -3.81 -16.56 6.43
N LYS A 148 -3.82 -17.72 7.10
CA LYS A 148 -2.90 -18.81 6.75
C LYS A 148 -3.16 -19.37 5.35
N ASN A 149 -4.44 -19.54 4.96
CA ASN A 149 -4.82 -19.99 3.62
C ASN A 149 -4.42 -18.93 2.56
N GLU A 150 -4.67 -17.65 2.82
CA GLU A 150 -4.27 -16.58 1.94
C GLU A 150 -2.75 -16.56 1.73
N LYS A 151 -1.96 -16.74 2.79
CA LYS A 151 -0.50 -16.87 2.66
C LYS A 151 -0.13 -18.03 1.75
N ILE A 152 -0.76 -19.18 1.90
CA ILE A 152 -0.51 -20.35 1.05
C ILE A 152 -0.87 -20.02 -0.41
N GLU A 153 -2.06 -19.50 -0.66
CA GLU A 153 -2.53 -19.18 -2.02
C GLU A 153 -1.62 -18.17 -2.70
N ARG A 154 -1.23 -17.11 -2.02
CA ARG A 154 -0.37 -16.06 -2.58
C ARG A 154 1.09 -16.49 -2.73
N CYS A 155 1.59 -17.37 -1.87
CA CYS A 155 2.97 -17.86 -1.94
C CYS A 155 3.15 -19.03 -2.92
N HIS A 156 2.11 -19.85 -3.14
CA HIS A 156 2.16 -21.02 -4.01
C HIS A 156 1.83 -20.69 -5.48
N THR A 157 2.26 -19.54 -5.92
CA THR A 157 2.17 -19.10 -7.33
C THR A 157 3.57 -18.93 -7.92
N PRO A 158 3.78 -19.20 -9.21
CA PRO A 158 5.08 -19.02 -9.84
C PRO A 158 5.63 -17.61 -9.63
N LEU A 159 6.88 -17.50 -9.18
CA LEU A 159 7.57 -16.23 -8.93
C LEU A 159 6.74 -15.27 -8.06
N SER A 160 6.13 -15.79 -7.01
CA SER A 160 5.31 -15.01 -6.09
C SER A 160 6.07 -13.79 -5.56
N PHE A 161 5.55 -12.59 -5.84
CA PHE A 161 6.14 -11.33 -5.36
C PHE A 161 6.20 -11.29 -3.82
N LEU A 162 5.20 -11.87 -3.16
CA LEU A 162 5.18 -11.98 -1.69
C LEU A 162 6.36 -12.81 -1.17
N MET A 163 6.63 -13.96 -1.80
CA MET A 163 7.80 -14.80 -1.45
C MET A 163 9.12 -14.12 -1.77
N ILE A 164 9.21 -13.46 -2.91
CA ILE A 164 10.39 -12.70 -3.30
C ILE A 164 10.71 -11.65 -2.23
N LEU A 165 9.72 -10.83 -1.85
CA LEU A 165 9.91 -9.82 -0.81
C LEU A 165 10.26 -10.45 0.55
N GLU A 166 9.61 -11.54 0.95
CA GLU A 166 9.91 -12.22 2.21
C GLU A 166 11.38 -12.70 2.25
N LYS A 167 11.85 -13.38 1.20
CA LYS A 167 13.23 -13.87 1.12
C LYS A 167 14.26 -12.76 0.96
N LEU A 168 13.88 -11.70 0.25
CA LEU A 168 14.73 -10.55 0.05
C LEU A 168 14.87 -9.72 1.33
N PHE A 169 13.76 -9.38 1.99
CA PHE A 169 13.74 -8.44 3.10
C PHE A 169 14.45 -8.97 4.36
N VAL A 170 14.36 -10.25 4.63
CA VAL A 170 15.09 -10.89 5.73
C VAL A 170 16.61 -10.80 5.58
N ASN A 171 17.11 -10.65 4.35
CA ASN A 171 18.53 -10.49 4.03
C ASN A 171 18.92 -9.02 3.78
N PHE A 172 17.96 -8.18 3.36
CA PHE A 172 18.20 -6.79 3.07
C PHE A 172 18.14 -5.89 4.31
N PHE A 173 17.15 -6.12 5.16
CA PHE A 173 16.98 -5.38 6.41
C PHE A 173 17.64 -6.14 7.58
N PRO A 174 18.37 -5.46 8.48
CA PRO A 174 18.88 -6.12 9.68
C PRO A 174 17.72 -6.60 10.57
N PRO A 175 17.91 -7.62 11.43
CA PRO A 175 16.85 -8.19 12.26
C PRO A 175 16.12 -7.19 13.17
N SER A 176 16.78 -6.09 13.52
CA SER A 176 16.16 -5.02 14.31
C SER A 176 15.36 -4.02 13.50
N HIS A 177 15.37 -4.13 12.18
CA HIS A 177 14.64 -3.21 11.30
C HIS A 177 13.16 -3.62 11.17
N PRO A 178 12.20 -2.69 11.27
CA PRO A 178 10.77 -2.98 11.21
C PRO A 178 10.26 -3.63 9.91
N TYR A 179 11.07 -3.66 8.87
CA TYR A 179 10.73 -4.30 7.59
C TYR A 179 11.42 -5.66 7.38
N ASN A 180 12.02 -6.24 8.43
CA ASN A 180 12.74 -7.52 8.29
C ASN A 180 11.81 -8.75 8.16
N TRP A 181 10.50 -8.61 8.28
CA TRP A 181 9.51 -9.69 8.19
C TRP A 181 8.40 -9.40 7.19
N PRO A 182 7.71 -10.44 6.66
CA PRO A 182 6.61 -10.25 5.72
C PRO A 182 5.37 -9.65 6.40
N ILE A 183 4.62 -8.82 5.67
CA ILE A 183 3.37 -8.20 6.15
C ILE A 183 2.36 -9.26 6.60
N ILE A 184 2.21 -10.35 5.84
CA ILE A 184 1.29 -11.45 6.17
C ILE A 184 1.79 -12.31 7.34
N GLY A 185 3.01 -12.11 7.80
CA GLY A 185 3.64 -12.81 8.91
C GLY A 185 4.13 -14.22 8.57
N TYR A 186 4.79 -14.84 9.55
CA TYR A 186 5.18 -16.25 9.52
C TYR A 186 4.09 -17.12 10.14
N VAL A 187 3.89 -18.32 9.62
CA VAL A 187 2.81 -19.25 10.07
C VAL A 187 2.94 -19.59 11.55
N GLU A 188 4.16 -19.83 12.03
CA GLU A 188 4.40 -20.12 13.43
C GLU A 188 4.09 -18.95 14.38
N ASP A 189 4.21 -17.71 13.93
CA ASP A 189 3.86 -16.53 14.72
C ASP A 189 2.32 -16.38 14.77
N LEU A 190 1.64 -16.62 13.65
CA LEU A 190 0.18 -16.68 13.58
C LEU A 190 -0.40 -17.80 14.44
N ASP A 191 0.27 -18.97 14.51
CA ASP A 191 -0.16 -20.10 15.35
C ASP A 191 0.01 -19.80 16.86
N ARG A 192 0.96 -18.96 17.23
CA ARG A 192 1.17 -18.51 18.62
C ARG A 192 0.21 -17.42 19.05
N ALA A 193 -0.34 -16.66 18.10
CA ALA A 193 -1.25 -15.56 18.40
C ALA A 193 -2.46 -16.04 19.21
N ASN A 194 -2.97 -15.19 20.08
CA ASN A 194 -4.17 -15.41 20.84
C ASN A 194 -5.13 -14.22 20.74
N LEU A 195 -6.37 -14.39 21.19
CA LEU A 195 -7.40 -13.36 21.08
C LEU A 195 -7.03 -12.07 21.81
N GLU A 196 -6.33 -12.16 22.94
CA GLU A 196 -5.92 -10.97 23.70
C GLU A 196 -4.86 -10.16 22.96
N ASP A 197 -3.97 -10.81 22.19
CA ASP A 197 -3.04 -10.09 21.32
C ASP A 197 -3.77 -9.17 20.33
N MET A 198 -4.92 -9.61 19.78
CA MET A 198 -5.74 -8.77 18.88
C MET A 198 -6.43 -7.63 19.62
N ARG A 199 -6.89 -7.87 20.84
CA ARG A 199 -7.47 -6.83 21.70
C ARG A 199 -6.43 -5.80 22.12
N ASP A 200 -5.21 -6.23 22.43
CA ASP A 200 -4.10 -5.35 22.74
C ASP A 200 -3.67 -4.51 21.53
N TRP A 201 -3.68 -5.12 20.34
CA TRP A 201 -3.42 -4.41 19.08
C TRP A 201 -4.44 -3.28 18.86
N LEU A 202 -5.73 -3.55 19.04
CA LEU A 202 -6.79 -2.54 18.99
C LEU A 202 -6.53 -1.39 19.94
N LYS A 203 -6.35 -1.71 21.23
CA LYS A 203 -6.14 -0.71 22.30
C LYS A 203 -4.92 0.17 22.03
N ARG A 204 -3.85 -0.42 21.50
CA ARG A 204 -2.58 0.28 21.28
C ARG A 204 -2.55 1.16 20.03
N TRP A 205 -3.15 0.70 18.92
CA TRP A 205 -2.91 1.30 17.61
C TRP A 205 -4.14 1.94 16.96
N TYR A 206 -5.35 1.53 17.34
CA TYR A 206 -6.57 1.88 16.60
C TYR A 206 -7.40 3.01 17.24
N GLY A 207 -6.74 3.92 17.93
CA GLY A 207 -7.37 5.14 18.40
C GLY A 207 -7.66 6.14 17.27
N PRO A 208 -8.71 6.97 17.39
CA PRO A 208 -9.03 8.00 16.39
C PRO A 208 -7.88 8.97 16.12
N ASN A 209 -7.06 9.25 17.13
CA ASN A 209 -5.86 10.10 17.00
C ASN A 209 -4.70 9.47 16.20
N ASN A 210 -4.83 8.22 15.76
CA ASN A 210 -3.93 7.55 14.84
C ASN A 210 -4.62 7.25 13.50
N ALA A 211 -5.79 7.85 13.25
CA ALA A 211 -6.62 7.60 12.07
C ALA A 211 -6.83 8.88 11.26
N THR A 212 -6.99 8.70 9.95
CA THR A 212 -7.43 9.72 9.00
C THR A 212 -8.69 9.20 8.30
N LEU A 213 -9.79 9.92 8.47
CA LEU A 213 -11.05 9.69 7.76
C LEU A 213 -11.06 10.55 6.49
N VAL A 214 -11.21 9.92 5.33
CA VAL A 214 -11.34 10.59 4.03
C VAL A 214 -12.75 10.42 3.52
N ILE A 215 -13.39 11.52 3.15
CA ILE A 215 -14.71 11.57 2.53
C ILE A 215 -14.56 12.32 1.21
N SER A 216 -14.75 11.64 0.09
CA SER A 216 -14.52 12.21 -1.24
C SER A 216 -15.68 11.85 -2.18
N GLY A 217 -16.15 12.80 -2.98
CA GLY A 217 -17.20 12.59 -3.97
C GLY A 217 -18.40 13.49 -3.79
N ASP A 218 -19.59 12.99 -4.09
CA ASP A 218 -20.84 13.75 -4.08
C ASP A 218 -21.33 14.01 -2.66
N VAL A 219 -20.63 14.91 -1.98
CA VAL A 219 -20.87 15.33 -0.60
C VAL A 219 -20.82 16.84 -0.47
N ASN A 220 -21.46 17.38 0.57
CA ASN A 220 -21.25 18.75 1.01
C ASN A 220 -20.33 18.74 2.23
N THR A 221 -19.28 19.54 2.23
CA THR A 221 -18.26 19.56 3.30
C THR A 221 -18.87 19.81 4.67
N LYS A 222 -19.77 20.80 4.82
CA LYS A 222 -20.39 21.12 6.12
C LYS A 222 -21.22 19.96 6.64
N GLU A 223 -21.97 19.30 5.76
CA GLU A 223 -22.77 18.12 6.13
C GLU A 223 -21.86 16.94 6.51
N ALA A 224 -20.83 16.66 5.70
CA ALA A 224 -19.86 15.60 5.99
C ALA A 224 -19.17 15.79 7.34
N ILE A 225 -18.73 17.01 7.67
CA ILE A 225 -18.14 17.35 8.97
C ILE A 225 -19.14 17.22 10.12
N ALA A 226 -20.38 17.67 9.93
CA ALA A 226 -21.43 17.51 10.94
C ALA A 226 -21.73 16.04 11.23
N LEU A 227 -21.80 15.19 10.18
CA LEU A 227 -21.97 13.74 10.32
C LEU A 227 -20.76 13.10 11.00
N ALA A 228 -19.54 13.49 10.62
CA ALA A 228 -18.32 13.00 11.27
C ALA A 228 -18.30 13.36 12.76
N ASN A 229 -18.66 14.59 13.13
CA ASN A 229 -18.79 14.99 14.53
C ASN A 229 -19.86 14.17 15.27
N LYS A 230 -21.04 14.00 14.65
CA LYS A 230 -22.15 13.24 15.22
C LYS A 230 -21.78 11.80 15.56
N TYR A 231 -21.05 11.11 14.67
CA TYR A 231 -20.81 9.68 14.80
C TYR A 231 -19.48 9.33 15.46
N PHE A 232 -18.43 10.14 15.26
CA PHE A 232 -17.08 9.79 15.70
C PHE A 232 -16.60 10.52 16.95
N SER A 233 -17.19 11.67 17.31
CA SER A 233 -16.71 12.49 18.45
C SER A 233 -16.81 11.79 19.81
N GLY A 234 -17.78 10.88 19.98
CA GLY A 234 -17.96 10.09 21.20
C GLY A 234 -16.93 8.96 21.37
N ILE A 235 -16.12 8.67 20.35
CA ILE A 235 -15.08 7.63 20.43
C ILE A 235 -13.90 8.20 21.21
N PRO A 236 -13.45 7.53 22.30
CA PRO A 236 -12.35 8.04 23.12
C PRO A 236 -11.05 8.15 22.32
N ARG A 237 -10.24 9.17 22.67
CA ARG A 237 -8.88 9.27 22.17
C ARG A 237 -8.07 8.05 22.58
N GLY A 238 -7.36 7.44 21.65
CA GLY A 238 -6.47 6.31 21.91
C GLY A 238 -5.10 6.72 22.42
N GLU A 239 -4.24 5.72 22.60
CA GLU A 239 -2.85 5.92 23.00
C GLU A 239 -2.07 6.78 21.99
N SER A 240 -1.07 7.50 22.51
CA SER A 240 -0.20 8.30 21.66
C SER A 240 0.73 7.41 20.83
N VAL A 241 0.70 7.58 19.51
CA VAL A 241 1.56 6.84 18.58
C VAL A 241 2.75 7.70 18.18
N ARG A 242 3.95 7.25 18.53
CA ARG A 242 5.18 7.95 18.13
C ARG A 242 5.49 7.69 16.66
N LYS A 243 5.85 8.75 15.93
CA LYS A 243 6.37 8.64 14.58
C LYS A 243 7.70 7.88 14.60
N MET A 244 7.84 6.88 13.72
CA MET A 244 9.08 6.12 13.57
C MET A 244 10.14 6.98 12.85
N ARG A 245 11.40 6.75 13.20
CA ARG A 245 12.52 7.43 12.54
C ARG A 245 12.91 6.66 11.29
N LYS A 246 13.30 7.37 10.22
CA LYS A 246 13.88 6.77 9.03
C LYS A 246 15.12 5.94 9.39
N GLN A 247 15.21 4.74 8.83
CA GLN A 247 16.26 3.76 9.09
C GLN A 247 16.87 3.28 7.76
N PRO A 248 17.72 4.09 7.11
CA PRO A 248 18.29 3.73 5.82
C PRO A 248 19.26 2.54 5.96
N VAL A 249 19.14 1.59 5.03
CA VAL A 249 20.04 0.43 4.96
C VAL A 249 21.38 0.82 4.31
N ARG A 250 22.46 0.21 4.79
CA ARG A 250 23.80 0.30 4.19
C ARG A 250 24.41 -1.10 4.13
N LEU A 251 24.83 -1.51 2.95
CA LEU A 251 25.49 -2.77 2.72
C LEU A 251 27.01 -2.57 2.63
N SER A 252 27.77 -3.29 3.44
CA SER A 252 29.24 -3.26 3.42
C SER A 252 29.83 -4.11 2.28
N SER A 253 29.09 -5.11 1.80
CA SER A 253 29.42 -5.98 0.69
C SER A 253 28.14 -6.46 0.01
N ASP A 254 28.25 -7.09 -1.15
CA ASP A 254 27.15 -7.86 -1.72
C ASP A 254 26.74 -9.00 -0.79
N ILE A 255 25.44 -9.27 -0.74
CA ILE A 255 24.86 -10.41 -0.01
C ILE A 255 24.18 -11.31 -1.05
N TYR A 256 24.64 -12.56 -1.14
CA TYR A 256 24.06 -13.55 -2.05
C TYR A 256 23.16 -14.50 -1.27
N THR A 257 21.94 -14.68 -1.79
CA THR A 257 20.96 -15.62 -1.23
C THR A 257 20.17 -16.28 -2.35
N SER A 258 19.59 -17.45 -2.09
CA SER A 258 18.76 -18.13 -3.08
C SER A 258 17.69 -18.98 -2.42
N TYR A 259 16.62 -19.27 -3.17
CA TYR A 259 15.67 -20.30 -2.81
C TYR A 259 15.17 -21.02 -4.06
N ILE A 260 14.62 -22.23 -3.88
CA ILE A 260 13.96 -22.98 -4.94
C ILE A 260 12.48 -22.69 -4.88
N ASP A 261 11.92 -22.20 -5.99
CA ASP A 261 10.49 -22.04 -6.19
C ASP A 261 9.96 -23.26 -6.97
N PRO A 262 9.21 -24.18 -6.29
CA PRO A 262 8.73 -25.39 -6.94
C PRO A 262 7.55 -25.15 -7.90
N TYR A 263 7.02 -23.94 -7.96
CA TYR A 263 5.87 -23.58 -8.80
C TYR A 263 6.27 -22.93 -10.12
N THR A 264 7.51 -22.47 -10.26
CA THR A 264 7.99 -21.84 -11.49
C THR A 264 8.75 -22.79 -12.39
N GLY A 265 8.55 -22.64 -13.70
CA GLY A 265 9.38 -23.28 -14.74
C GLY A 265 10.51 -22.40 -15.25
N VAL A 266 10.61 -21.16 -14.76
CA VAL A 266 11.62 -20.19 -15.16
C VAL A 266 12.35 -19.62 -13.94
N PRO A 267 13.69 -19.51 -13.98
CA PRO A 267 14.45 -18.88 -12.90
C PRO A 267 14.30 -17.36 -12.94
N MET A 268 14.69 -16.69 -11.85
CA MET A 268 14.75 -15.23 -11.77
C MET A 268 15.94 -14.80 -10.89
N THR A 269 16.58 -13.71 -11.26
CA THR A 269 17.50 -12.99 -10.37
C THR A 269 16.90 -11.65 -9.99
N VAL A 270 16.97 -11.31 -8.71
CA VAL A 270 16.60 -9.99 -8.17
C VAL A 270 17.80 -9.36 -7.49
N MET A 271 18.21 -8.18 -7.95
CA MET A 271 19.20 -7.34 -7.23
C MET A 271 18.50 -6.19 -6.53
N ALA A 272 18.72 -6.03 -5.24
CA ALA A 272 18.15 -4.95 -4.43
C ALA A 272 19.26 -4.00 -3.96
N PHE A 273 19.17 -2.75 -4.42
CA PHE A 273 20.08 -1.69 -4.01
C PHE A 273 19.43 -0.81 -2.94
N PRO A 274 20.12 -0.49 -1.82
CA PRO A 274 19.59 0.48 -0.86
C PRO A 274 19.44 1.87 -1.49
N THR A 275 18.24 2.44 -1.32
CA THR A 275 17.93 3.79 -1.79
C THR A 275 17.34 4.64 -0.67
N ILE A 276 16.38 5.50 -0.99
CA ILE A 276 15.79 6.47 -0.07
C ILE A 276 14.39 6.04 0.36
N ALA A 277 13.98 6.48 1.53
CA ALA A 277 12.61 6.40 1.99
C ALA A 277 11.71 7.33 1.15
N ASN A 278 10.40 7.12 1.24
CA ASN A 278 9.41 7.99 0.60
C ASN A 278 9.61 9.47 0.99
N ASN A 279 9.09 10.37 0.18
CA ASN A 279 9.16 11.82 0.40
C ASN A 279 10.60 12.39 0.51
N HIS A 280 11.58 11.69 -0.02
CA HIS A 280 12.93 12.23 -0.16
C HIS A 280 13.01 13.03 -1.46
N LYS A 281 13.77 14.14 -1.45
CA LYS A 281 13.95 14.99 -2.63
C LYS A 281 14.54 14.29 -3.87
N ASP A 282 15.26 13.17 -3.67
CA ASP A 282 15.82 12.38 -4.76
C ASP A 282 14.79 11.34 -5.31
N ALA A 283 13.60 11.23 -4.72
CA ALA A 283 12.62 10.20 -5.09
C ALA A 283 12.19 10.28 -6.57
N PRO A 284 11.78 11.43 -7.12
CA PRO A 284 11.40 11.52 -8.52
C PRO A 284 12.53 11.13 -9.47
N ALA A 285 13.77 11.57 -9.17
CA ALA A 285 14.91 11.23 -10.00
C ALA A 285 15.28 9.73 -9.96
N VAL A 286 15.05 9.04 -8.82
CA VAL A 286 15.24 7.58 -8.71
C VAL A 286 14.21 6.83 -9.53
N GLU A 287 12.96 7.28 -9.54
CA GLU A 287 11.90 6.69 -10.34
C GLU A 287 12.13 6.89 -11.83
N ILE A 288 12.48 8.10 -12.25
CA ILE A 288 12.85 8.40 -13.65
C ILE A 288 14.08 7.59 -14.07
N LEU A 289 15.07 7.40 -13.20
CA LEU A 289 16.22 6.54 -13.48
C LEU A 289 15.79 5.08 -13.74
N ALA A 290 14.86 4.56 -12.95
CA ALA A 290 14.35 3.20 -13.14
C ALA A 290 13.66 3.03 -14.51
N GLU A 291 12.84 4.01 -14.91
CA GLU A 291 12.18 4.04 -16.21
C GLU A 291 13.18 4.22 -17.37
N LEU A 292 14.20 5.06 -17.21
CA LEU A 292 15.26 5.20 -18.23
C LEU A 292 16.04 3.89 -18.43
N LEU A 293 16.28 3.13 -17.38
CA LEU A 293 17.02 1.86 -17.42
C LEU A 293 16.19 0.71 -18.00
N ALA A 294 14.91 0.58 -17.62
CA ALA A 294 14.09 -0.60 -17.94
C ALA A 294 12.66 -0.30 -18.43
N GLY A 295 12.26 0.97 -18.55
CA GLY A 295 10.92 1.37 -19.00
C GLY A 295 10.76 1.30 -20.53
N GLY A 296 9.94 0.34 -21.01
CA GLY A 296 9.59 0.23 -22.40
C GLY A 296 10.68 -0.36 -23.32
N LYS A 297 10.34 -0.45 -24.61
CA LYS A 297 11.16 -1.15 -25.61
C LYS A 297 12.45 -0.42 -26.02
N SER A 298 12.56 0.87 -25.78
CA SER A 298 13.77 1.67 -26.06
C SER A 298 14.81 1.61 -24.94
N SER A 299 14.45 1.11 -23.76
CA SER A 299 15.33 1.06 -22.61
C SER A 299 16.56 0.15 -22.80
N PRO A 300 17.70 0.47 -22.16
CA PRO A 300 18.90 -0.34 -22.25
C PRO A 300 18.70 -1.80 -21.87
N PHE A 301 17.94 -2.09 -20.80
CA PHE A 301 17.68 -3.44 -20.36
C PHE A 301 16.86 -4.24 -21.37
N TYR A 302 15.83 -3.65 -21.96
CA TYR A 302 15.07 -4.30 -23.01
C TYR A 302 15.95 -4.60 -24.25
N GLN A 303 16.71 -3.61 -24.71
CA GLN A 303 17.56 -3.74 -25.91
C GLN A 303 18.68 -4.77 -25.72
N LYS A 304 19.33 -4.80 -24.53
CA LYS A 304 20.45 -5.69 -24.24
C LYS A 304 20.01 -7.12 -23.93
N PHE A 305 18.84 -7.32 -23.35
CA PHE A 305 18.45 -8.62 -22.80
C PHE A 305 17.21 -9.22 -23.44
N VAL A 306 16.11 -8.47 -23.54
CA VAL A 306 14.85 -9.03 -24.06
C VAL A 306 14.88 -9.12 -25.59
N LYS A 307 15.31 -8.07 -26.27
CA LYS A 307 15.42 -8.04 -27.73
C LYS A 307 16.47 -9.02 -28.28
N THR A 308 17.49 -9.32 -27.51
CA THR A 308 18.54 -10.27 -27.84
C THR A 308 18.25 -11.70 -27.43
N ASP A 309 17.06 -11.95 -26.90
CA ASP A 309 16.57 -13.26 -26.48
C ASP A 309 17.33 -13.91 -25.30
N LYS A 310 18.08 -13.11 -24.53
CA LYS A 310 18.75 -13.54 -23.30
C LYS A 310 17.81 -13.64 -22.11
N ALA A 311 16.84 -12.72 -22.03
CA ALA A 311 15.82 -12.69 -21.01
C ALA A 311 14.42 -12.72 -21.60
N ILE A 312 13.48 -13.31 -20.86
CA ILE A 312 12.05 -13.23 -21.15
C ILE A 312 11.53 -11.84 -20.75
N GLN A 313 12.00 -11.34 -19.61
CA GLN A 313 11.57 -10.07 -19.03
C GLN A 313 12.66 -9.46 -18.16
N THR A 314 12.71 -8.14 -18.17
CA THR A 314 13.49 -7.34 -17.21
C THR A 314 12.63 -6.20 -16.70
N SER A 315 12.80 -5.83 -15.44
CA SER A 315 12.16 -4.65 -14.86
C SER A 315 13.05 -4.03 -13.79
N ILE A 316 12.91 -2.73 -13.59
CA ILE A 316 13.53 -2.01 -12.47
C ILE A 316 12.43 -1.25 -11.75
N MET A 317 12.26 -1.54 -10.46
CA MET A 317 11.18 -1.00 -9.66
C MET A 317 11.73 -0.36 -8.37
N PRO A 318 11.55 0.94 -8.17
CA PRO A 318 11.80 1.57 -6.89
C PRO A 318 10.70 1.19 -5.90
N LEU A 319 11.10 0.82 -4.69
CA LEU A 319 10.21 0.59 -3.56
C LEU A 319 10.59 1.55 -2.45
N GLN A 320 9.83 2.63 -2.32
CA GLN A 320 10.06 3.70 -1.35
C GLN A 320 9.03 3.59 -0.22
N LEU A 321 9.48 3.10 0.95
CA LEU A 321 8.67 2.93 2.15
C LEU A 321 8.92 4.08 3.13
N GLU A 322 8.16 4.19 4.21
CA GLU A 322 8.26 5.30 5.15
C GLU A 322 9.65 5.40 5.81
N LEU A 323 10.25 4.25 6.17
CA LEU A 323 11.49 4.21 6.96
C LEU A 323 12.74 4.03 6.11
N SER A 324 12.62 3.40 4.95
CA SER A 324 13.74 3.05 4.06
C SER A 324 13.24 2.84 2.64
N GLY A 325 14.14 2.66 1.68
CA GLY A 325 13.79 2.30 0.31
C GLY A 325 14.85 1.46 -0.36
N LEU A 326 14.45 0.83 -1.44
CA LEU A 326 15.31 0.01 -2.29
C LEU A 326 14.92 0.13 -3.76
N LEU A 327 15.86 -0.15 -4.65
CA LEU A 327 15.62 -0.31 -6.07
C LEU A 327 15.80 -1.79 -6.41
N LEU A 328 14.75 -2.41 -6.94
CA LEU A 328 14.72 -3.81 -7.35
C LEU A 328 15.01 -3.90 -8.84
N VAL A 329 16.08 -4.58 -9.22
CA VAL A 329 16.38 -4.98 -10.60
C VAL A 329 15.98 -6.44 -10.72
N GLN A 330 15.01 -6.74 -11.58
CA GLN A 330 14.51 -8.08 -11.83
C GLN A 330 14.94 -8.54 -13.23
N TYR A 331 15.40 -9.76 -13.32
CA TYR A 331 15.84 -10.40 -14.56
C TYR A 331 15.32 -11.83 -14.62
N VAL A 332 14.45 -12.11 -15.57
CA VAL A 332 13.94 -13.46 -15.87
C VAL A 332 14.67 -13.99 -17.08
N PRO A 333 15.70 -14.85 -16.93
CA PRO A 333 16.46 -15.37 -18.04
C PRO A 333 15.64 -16.34 -18.90
N ARG A 334 16.06 -16.54 -20.12
CA ARG A 334 15.60 -17.70 -20.90
C ARG A 334 16.06 -18.98 -20.23
N PRO A 335 15.16 -19.96 -20.01
CA PRO A 335 15.56 -21.27 -19.50
C PRO A 335 16.52 -21.96 -20.44
N SER A 336 17.59 -22.53 -19.89
CA SER A 336 18.54 -23.38 -20.57
C SER A 336 18.92 -24.58 -19.71
N MET A 337 19.56 -25.57 -20.28
CA MET A 337 20.02 -26.74 -19.50
C MET A 337 21.09 -26.36 -18.45
N GLU A 338 21.84 -25.30 -18.70
CA GLU A 338 22.88 -24.78 -17.81
C GLU A 338 22.35 -24.41 -16.43
N MET A 339 21.08 -23.95 -16.35
CA MET A 339 20.44 -23.64 -15.05
C MET A 339 20.34 -24.88 -14.14
N TYR A 340 20.48 -26.10 -14.67
CA TYR A 340 20.48 -27.35 -13.91
C TYR A 340 21.85 -28.01 -13.83
N THR A 341 22.68 -27.91 -14.86
CA THR A 341 23.96 -28.59 -14.98
C THR A 341 25.14 -27.74 -14.48
N GLU A 342 25.05 -26.42 -14.63
CA GLU A 342 26.09 -25.44 -14.31
C GLU A 342 25.50 -24.25 -13.54
N GLU A 343 24.60 -24.54 -12.59
CA GLU A 343 23.78 -23.55 -11.88
C GLU A 343 24.57 -22.35 -11.36
N ALA A 344 25.72 -22.60 -10.73
CA ALA A 344 26.54 -21.53 -10.13
C ALA A 344 27.09 -20.56 -11.17
N SER A 345 27.59 -21.05 -12.31
CA SER A 345 28.07 -20.20 -13.40
C SER A 345 26.91 -19.48 -14.10
N PHE A 346 25.78 -20.16 -14.32
CA PHE A 346 24.58 -19.58 -14.91
C PHE A 346 24.12 -18.31 -14.17
N PHE A 347 23.92 -18.38 -12.87
CA PHE A 347 23.52 -17.21 -12.09
C PHE A 347 24.63 -16.17 -11.96
N SER A 348 25.90 -16.58 -11.87
CA SER A 348 27.05 -15.66 -11.84
C SER A 348 27.14 -14.84 -13.12
N GLU A 349 26.92 -15.44 -14.29
CA GLU A 349 26.90 -14.74 -15.57
C GLU A 349 25.76 -13.71 -15.64
N ILE A 350 24.55 -14.08 -15.23
CA ILE A 350 23.41 -13.16 -15.15
C ILE A 350 23.75 -11.96 -14.27
N ASN A 351 24.30 -12.21 -13.09
CA ASN A 351 24.69 -11.16 -12.14
C ASN A 351 25.72 -10.21 -12.74
N ASN A 352 26.70 -10.73 -13.46
CA ASN A 352 27.71 -9.95 -14.16
C ASN A 352 27.13 -9.15 -15.33
N GLU A 353 26.21 -9.72 -16.11
CA GLU A 353 25.53 -9.02 -17.20
C GLU A 353 24.67 -7.87 -16.70
N ILE A 354 23.90 -8.07 -15.62
CA ILE A 354 23.12 -7.00 -14.96
C ILE A 354 24.06 -5.87 -14.51
N ARG A 355 25.13 -6.21 -13.79
CA ARG A 355 26.13 -5.23 -13.30
C ARG A 355 26.76 -4.46 -14.47
N LYS A 356 27.11 -5.18 -15.54
CA LYS A 356 27.66 -4.55 -16.75
C LYS A 356 26.67 -3.58 -17.36
N ALA A 357 25.40 -3.98 -17.55
CA ALA A 357 24.37 -3.10 -18.13
C ALA A 357 24.12 -1.85 -17.28
N LEU A 358 24.12 -1.99 -15.95
CA LEU A 358 24.03 -0.86 -15.03
C LEU A 358 25.25 0.08 -15.15
N ASN A 359 26.47 -0.46 -15.31
CA ASN A 359 27.68 0.35 -15.46
C ASN A 359 27.77 1.01 -16.84
N ASP A 360 27.33 0.33 -17.89
CA ASP A 360 27.31 0.87 -19.25
C ASP A 360 26.46 2.14 -19.35
N PHE A 361 25.44 2.30 -18.49
CA PHE A 361 24.59 3.50 -18.43
C PHE A 361 25.38 4.80 -18.22
N GLU A 362 26.55 4.73 -17.58
CA GLU A 362 27.41 5.90 -17.41
C GLU A 362 27.92 6.46 -18.75
N THR A 363 28.27 5.57 -19.68
CA THR A 363 28.88 5.92 -20.95
C THR A 363 27.89 6.01 -22.09
N GLU A 364 26.88 5.15 -22.09
CA GLU A 364 25.81 5.14 -23.10
C GLU A 364 24.80 6.28 -22.83
N GLY A 365 24.50 6.54 -21.54
CA GLY A 365 23.58 7.60 -21.12
C GLY A 365 22.15 7.37 -21.61
N PHE A 366 21.47 8.48 -21.81
CA PHE A 366 20.12 8.55 -22.37
C PHE A 366 19.96 9.89 -23.12
N SER A 367 19.02 9.98 -24.04
CA SER A 367 18.74 11.21 -24.77
C SER A 367 17.85 12.15 -23.95
N ASP A 368 17.82 13.44 -24.31
CA ASP A 368 16.87 14.39 -23.71
C ASP A 368 15.44 14.03 -24.11
N GLU A 369 15.25 13.46 -25.31
CA GLU A 369 13.97 12.94 -25.79
C GLU A 369 13.45 11.78 -24.91
N ASP A 370 14.33 10.88 -24.43
CA ASP A 370 13.95 9.82 -23.50
C ASP A 370 13.49 10.39 -22.15
N LEU A 371 14.19 11.40 -21.65
CA LEU A 371 13.82 12.07 -20.41
C LEU A 371 12.44 12.75 -20.52
N GLU A 372 12.24 13.53 -21.58
CA GLU A 372 10.96 14.21 -21.80
C GLU A 372 9.81 13.24 -22.06
N ARG A 373 10.05 12.14 -22.77
CA ARG A 373 9.07 11.08 -22.97
C ARG A 373 8.63 10.48 -21.63
N ILE A 374 9.57 10.20 -20.73
CA ILE A 374 9.24 9.64 -19.41
C ILE A 374 8.47 10.64 -18.55
N LYS A 375 8.87 11.93 -18.55
CA LYS A 375 8.13 12.98 -17.86
C LYS A 375 6.68 13.06 -18.35
N SER A 376 6.47 13.04 -19.68
CA SER A 376 5.12 13.05 -20.26
C SER A 376 4.31 11.80 -19.88
N GLN A 377 4.95 10.63 -19.73
CA GLN A 377 4.29 9.42 -19.24
C GLN A 377 3.86 9.57 -17.78
N TYR A 378 4.72 10.18 -16.93
CA TYR A 378 4.34 10.48 -15.54
C TYR A 378 3.16 11.47 -15.50
N GLU A 379 3.21 12.55 -16.27
CA GLU A 379 2.12 13.53 -16.35
C GLU A 379 0.80 12.85 -16.74
N ALA A 380 0.80 12.02 -17.77
CA ALA A 380 -0.40 11.27 -18.18
C ALA A 380 -0.88 10.32 -17.07
N ALA A 381 0.02 9.57 -16.43
CA ALA A 381 -0.33 8.65 -15.34
C ALA A 381 -0.88 9.39 -14.11
N PHE A 382 -0.39 10.58 -13.80
CA PHE A 382 -0.94 11.44 -12.75
C PHE A 382 -2.38 11.85 -13.07
N ILE A 383 -2.63 12.32 -14.29
CA ILE A 383 -3.98 12.73 -14.71
C ILE A 383 -4.94 11.52 -14.63
N GLU A 384 -4.57 10.38 -15.21
CA GLU A 384 -5.37 9.14 -15.16
C GLU A 384 -5.62 8.66 -13.72
N GLY A 385 -4.60 8.74 -12.86
CA GLY A 385 -4.69 8.30 -11.46
C GLY A 385 -5.72 9.08 -10.64
N TYR A 386 -6.03 10.31 -11.05
CA TYR A 386 -6.95 11.20 -10.34
C TYR A 386 -8.30 11.41 -11.05
N GLU A 387 -8.60 10.63 -12.08
CA GLU A 387 -9.93 10.66 -12.71
C GLU A 387 -11.03 10.09 -11.80
N THR A 388 -10.69 9.11 -10.95
CA THR A 388 -11.67 8.44 -10.10
C THR A 388 -11.77 9.06 -8.71
N VAL A 389 -12.95 8.99 -8.10
CA VAL A 389 -13.17 9.38 -6.69
C VAL A 389 -12.22 8.65 -5.74
N SER A 390 -11.95 7.36 -6.00
CA SER A 390 -11.00 6.55 -5.21
C SER A 390 -9.55 7.01 -5.38
N GLY A 391 -9.12 7.35 -6.60
CA GLY A 391 -7.78 7.86 -6.87
C GLY A 391 -7.53 9.20 -6.17
N LYS A 392 -8.49 10.13 -6.27
CA LYS A 392 -8.45 11.41 -5.54
C LYS A 392 -8.36 11.20 -4.03
N ALA A 393 -9.22 10.34 -3.48
CA ALA A 393 -9.23 10.04 -2.05
C ALA A 393 -7.92 9.42 -1.56
N ALA A 394 -7.35 8.47 -2.31
CA ALA A 394 -6.07 7.85 -1.98
C ALA A 394 -4.92 8.86 -1.97
N ALA A 395 -4.89 9.78 -2.93
CA ALA A 395 -3.89 10.85 -3.00
C ALA A 395 -3.94 11.77 -1.77
N ILE A 396 -5.11 12.32 -1.44
CA ILE A 396 -5.24 13.22 -0.29
C ILE A 396 -4.97 12.50 1.04
N ALA A 397 -5.31 11.21 1.17
CA ALA A 397 -4.94 10.38 2.32
C ALA A 397 -3.42 10.27 2.45
N ALA A 398 -2.72 9.95 1.36
CA ALA A 398 -1.26 9.83 1.35
C ALA A 398 -0.58 11.16 1.71
N TYR A 399 -1.06 12.30 1.20
CA TYR A 399 -0.54 13.62 1.57
C TYR A 399 -0.69 13.90 3.07
N SER A 400 -1.81 13.52 3.67
CA SER A 400 -2.03 13.76 5.10
C SER A 400 -1.16 12.87 5.99
N ILE A 401 -0.93 11.62 5.62
CA ILE A 401 -0.24 10.62 6.44
C ILE A 401 1.28 10.76 6.32
N TYR A 402 1.79 10.87 5.09
CA TYR A 402 3.22 10.79 4.82
C TYR A 402 3.88 12.15 4.59
N ASN A 403 3.14 13.19 4.21
CA ASN A 403 3.69 14.44 3.69
C ASN A 403 3.30 15.66 4.52
N ALA A 404 4.21 16.11 5.37
CA ALA A 404 4.11 17.45 5.95
C ALA A 404 4.39 18.58 4.94
N ASN A 405 5.01 18.27 3.77
CA ASN A 405 5.57 19.27 2.84
C ASN A 405 5.03 19.20 1.40
N LYS A 406 4.32 18.12 1.02
CA LYS A 406 3.64 18.03 -0.26
C LYS A 406 2.15 17.84 0.04
N ILE A 407 1.37 18.83 -0.29
CA ILE A 407 -0.01 18.94 0.13
C ILE A 407 -0.99 18.91 -1.04
N ASN A 408 -0.46 18.86 -2.26
CA ASN A 408 -1.27 18.82 -3.46
C ASN A 408 -0.59 18.08 -4.62
N VAL A 409 -1.37 17.80 -5.65
CA VAL A 409 -0.97 17.08 -6.85
C VAL A 409 0.05 17.86 -7.67
N SER A 410 -0.13 19.17 -7.78
CA SER A 410 0.75 20.03 -8.58
C SER A 410 2.19 20.05 -8.02
N ASP A 411 2.36 20.07 -6.69
CA ASP A 411 3.69 19.98 -6.07
C ASP A 411 4.38 18.64 -6.40
N GLU A 412 3.61 17.57 -6.39
CA GLU A 412 4.15 16.25 -6.69
C GLU A 412 4.52 16.14 -8.17
N LEU A 413 3.63 16.49 -9.08
CA LEU A 413 3.88 16.47 -10.52
C LEU A 413 5.08 17.36 -10.89
N ASN A 414 5.14 18.59 -10.36
CA ASN A 414 6.26 19.50 -10.60
C ASN A 414 7.60 18.93 -10.14
N ALA A 415 7.62 18.11 -9.08
CA ALA A 415 8.84 17.44 -8.64
C ALA A 415 9.37 16.44 -9.67
N TYR A 416 8.50 15.77 -10.44
CA TYR A 416 8.91 14.89 -11.55
C TYR A 416 9.29 15.70 -12.80
N LEU A 417 8.48 16.68 -13.19
CA LEU A 417 8.73 17.48 -14.40
C LEU A 417 10.02 18.33 -14.30
N SER A 418 10.42 18.71 -13.10
CA SER A 418 11.64 19.48 -12.85
C SER A 418 12.93 18.66 -12.80
N VAL A 419 12.86 17.32 -12.85
CA VAL A 419 14.05 16.45 -12.84
C VAL A 419 14.93 16.74 -14.06
N THR A 420 16.20 16.99 -13.82
CA THR A 420 17.20 17.23 -14.85
C THR A 420 18.05 15.99 -15.13
N ARG A 421 18.80 16.01 -16.24
CA ARG A 421 19.82 15.00 -16.54
C ARG A 421 20.85 14.86 -15.41
N GLU A 422 21.26 15.98 -14.83
CA GLU A 422 22.20 16.04 -13.71
C GLU A 422 21.63 15.35 -12.47
N ASP A 423 20.34 15.51 -12.19
CA ASP A 423 19.68 14.86 -11.06
C ASP A 423 19.64 13.35 -11.25
N VAL A 424 19.29 12.87 -12.46
CA VAL A 424 19.31 11.45 -12.81
C VAL A 424 20.71 10.85 -12.63
N MET A 425 21.74 11.50 -13.19
CA MET A 425 23.13 11.03 -13.06
C MET A 425 23.64 11.09 -11.61
N LYS A 426 23.19 12.06 -10.82
CA LYS A 426 23.49 12.16 -9.41
C LYS A 426 22.93 11.00 -8.60
N VAL A 427 21.67 10.64 -8.81
CA VAL A 427 21.05 9.49 -8.11
C VAL A 427 21.62 8.16 -8.59
N TYR A 428 21.93 8.02 -9.88
CA TYR A 428 22.64 6.87 -10.42
C TYR A 428 24.00 6.66 -9.72
N ASN A 429 24.84 7.71 -9.66
CA ASN A 429 26.14 7.65 -8.96
C ASN A 429 26.02 7.39 -7.45
N LYS A 430 24.97 7.91 -6.84
CA LYS A 430 24.77 7.81 -5.40
C LYS A 430 24.23 6.46 -4.95
N TYR A 431 23.33 5.84 -5.72
CA TYR A 431 22.58 4.67 -5.29
C TYR A 431 22.86 3.39 -6.09
N ILE A 432 23.40 3.47 -7.31
CA ILE A 432 23.55 2.32 -8.21
C ILE A 432 25.00 2.05 -8.58
N LYS A 433 25.71 3.04 -9.11
CA LYS A 433 27.07 2.86 -9.61
C LYS A 433 28.02 2.35 -8.53
N ASN A 434 28.60 1.18 -8.74
CA ASN A 434 29.55 0.54 -7.80
C ASN A 434 28.98 0.38 -6.38
N LYS A 435 27.65 0.21 -6.24
CA LYS A 435 27.02 -0.03 -4.94
C LYS A 435 26.80 -1.52 -4.71
N ASN A 436 26.87 -1.89 -3.43
CA ASN A 436 26.54 -3.23 -2.98
C ASN A 436 25.03 -3.48 -3.04
N ALA A 437 24.64 -4.71 -3.31
CA ALA A 437 23.26 -5.15 -3.41
C ALA A 437 23.04 -6.44 -2.63
N VAL A 438 21.79 -6.71 -2.29
CA VAL A 438 21.34 -8.06 -1.98
C VAL A 438 20.93 -8.70 -3.30
N ILE A 439 21.48 -9.86 -3.60
CA ILE A 439 21.26 -10.63 -4.83
C ILE A 439 20.52 -11.90 -4.42
N LEU A 440 19.30 -12.04 -4.92
CA LEU A 440 18.43 -13.18 -4.68
C LEU A 440 18.23 -13.95 -5.99
N ASP A 441 18.76 -15.18 -6.03
CA ASP A 441 18.56 -16.08 -7.14
C ASP A 441 17.41 -17.05 -6.83
N ILE A 442 16.36 -16.99 -7.63
CA ILE A 442 15.19 -17.86 -7.56
C ILE A 442 15.40 -18.99 -8.55
N LYS A 443 15.53 -20.17 -8.02
CA LYS A 443 15.83 -21.39 -8.77
C LYS A 443 14.56 -22.17 -9.03
N THR A 444 14.52 -22.90 -10.13
CA THR A 444 13.45 -23.88 -10.40
C THR A 444 13.77 -25.21 -9.72
N SER A 445 12.75 -26.03 -9.47
CA SER A 445 12.98 -27.43 -9.09
C SER A 445 13.71 -28.16 -10.21
N ASN A 446 14.76 -28.91 -9.84
CA ASN A 446 15.51 -29.69 -10.79
C ASN A 446 14.76 -30.98 -11.15
N PRO A 447 14.28 -31.14 -12.41
CA PRO A 447 13.52 -32.33 -12.83
C PRO A 447 14.35 -33.62 -12.83
N PHE A 448 15.67 -33.52 -12.69
CA PHE A 448 16.59 -34.65 -12.63
C PHE A 448 16.97 -35.02 -11.19
N SER A 449 16.37 -34.38 -10.19
CA SER A 449 16.62 -34.64 -8.77
C SER A 449 15.42 -35.27 -8.08
N ASP A 450 15.65 -36.27 -7.26
CA ASP A 450 14.61 -36.88 -6.41
C ASP A 450 14.24 -36.02 -5.20
N ARG A 451 14.90 -34.86 -5.02
CA ARG A 451 14.65 -33.93 -3.92
C ARG A 451 13.30 -33.25 -4.10
N LYS A 452 12.41 -33.39 -3.13
CA LYS A 452 11.17 -32.60 -3.04
C LYS A 452 11.48 -31.27 -2.40
N ASP A 453 11.35 -30.21 -3.16
CA ASP A 453 11.52 -28.86 -2.68
C ASP A 453 10.23 -28.38 -1.98
N SER A 454 10.39 -27.55 -0.96
CA SER A 454 9.28 -27.00 -0.18
C SER A 454 9.52 -25.53 0.08
N LEU A 455 8.47 -24.71 -0.15
CA LEU A 455 8.47 -23.28 0.15
C LEU A 455 8.06 -22.97 1.60
N ILE A 456 8.32 -23.87 2.53
CA ILE A 456 8.07 -23.57 3.94
C ILE A 456 9.05 -22.47 4.38
N SER A 457 8.49 -21.37 4.82
CA SER A 457 9.22 -20.22 5.30
C SER A 457 9.08 -20.10 6.81
N PHE A 458 10.18 -20.23 7.52
CA PHE A 458 10.25 -20.07 8.97
C PHE A 458 10.81 -18.68 9.31
N ASN A 459 10.37 -18.13 10.43
CA ASN A 459 10.96 -16.92 10.99
C ASN A 459 12.38 -17.23 11.51
N PRO A 460 13.45 -16.78 10.81
CA PRO A 460 14.82 -17.11 11.20
C PRO A 460 15.23 -16.45 12.51
N TYR A 461 14.48 -15.45 12.97
CA TYR A 461 14.72 -14.69 14.18
C TYR A 461 13.65 -14.91 15.25
N ALA A 462 12.80 -15.94 15.10
CA ALA A 462 11.76 -16.26 16.07
C ALA A 462 12.37 -16.45 17.48
N PRO A 463 11.92 -15.69 18.48
CA PRO A 463 12.40 -15.87 19.83
C PRO A 463 11.89 -17.19 20.41
N LYS A 464 12.73 -17.88 21.19
CA LYS A 464 12.32 -19.10 21.92
C LYS A 464 11.22 -18.82 22.95
N VAL A 465 11.25 -17.63 23.53
CA VAL A 465 10.27 -17.14 24.51
C VAL A 465 9.87 -15.74 24.10
N ILE A 466 8.58 -15.54 23.84
CA ILE A 466 8.04 -14.20 23.61
C ILE A 466 7.96 -13.50 24.97
N LYS A 467 8.70 -12.42 25.12
CA LYS A 467 8.63 -11.56 26.31
C LYS A 467 7.41 -10.65 26.21
N SER A 468 6.85 -10.26 27.37
CA SER A 468 5.90 -9.17 27.42
C SER A 468 6.51 -7.90 26.79
N ASP A 469 5.72 -7.22 25.98
CA ASP A 469 6.16 -5.97 25.36
C ASP A 469 5.56 -4.82 26.18
N PRO A 470 6.40 -3.97 26.78
CA PRO A 470 5.92 -2.88 27.63
C PRO A 470 4.94 -1.92 26.95
N GLN A 471 4.94 -1.86 25.63
CA GLN A 471 4.00 -1.01 24.89
C GLN A 471 2.55 -1.46 24.98
N TYR A 472 2.29 -2.69 25.43
CA TYR A 472 0.96 -3.26 25.63
C TYR A 472 0.58 -3.39 27.10
N GLU A 473 1.46 -3.00 28.04
CA GLU A 473 1.17 -3.07 29.49
C GLU A 473 0.25 -1.92 29.90
N GLY A 474 -0.77 -2.22 30.71
CA GLY A 474 -1.69 -1.23 31.28
C GLY A 474 -2.69 -0.61 30.29
N LEU A 475 -2.83 -1.18 29.10
CA LEU A 475 -3.81 -0.73 28.12
C LEU A 475 -5.24 -1.08 28.55
N GLU A 476 -6.13 -0.11 28.53
CA GLU A 476 -7.55 -0.30 28.84
C GLU A 476 -8.41 0.03 27.62
N TYR A 477 -9.46 -0.75 27.42
CA TYR A 477 -10.50 -0.39 26.46
C TYR A 477 -11.48 0.58 27.10
N HIS A 478 -11.66 1.73 26.48
CA HIS A 478 -12.65 2.71 26.89
C HIS A 478 -13.82 2.68 25.89
N ARG A 479 -14.99 2.25 26.37
CA ARG A 479 -16.20 2.24 25.54
C ARG A 479 -16.54 3.68 25.12
N PRO A 480 -16.95 3.92 23.86
CA PRO A 480 -17.40 5.22 23.41
C PRO A 480 -18.56 5.76 24.24
N ILE A 481 -18.62 7.09 24.34
CA ILE A 481 -19.78 7.78 24.91
C ILE A 481 -20.88 7.76 23.85
N GLU A 482 -22.04 7.20 24.20
CA GLU A 482 -23.18 7.16 23.28
C GLU A 482 -23.78 8.54 23.13
N THR A 483 -23.56 9.14 21.96
CA THR A 483 -24.11 10.45 21.56
C THR A 483 -25.39 10.32 20.77
N ILE A 484 -25.71 9.10 20.31
CA ILE A 484 -26.87 8.75 19.47
C ILE A 484 -27.43 7.40 19.92
N ASP A 485 -28.69 7.13 19.59
CA ASP A 485 -29.27 5.79 19.72
C ASP A 485 -28.80 4.89 18.57
N ARG A 486 -27.82 4.02 18.83
CA ARG A 486 -27.26 3.10 17.84
C ARG A 486 -28.16 1.91 17.50
N ASN A 487 -29.17 1.64 18.30
CA ASN A 487 -30.17 0.62 17.98
C ASN A 487 -31.16 1.10 16.89
N ASN A 488 -31.13 2.40 16.56
CA ASN A 488 -31.97 2.99 15.54
C ASN A 488 -31.12 3.64 14.44
N PRO A 489 -30.53 2.85 13.55
CA PRO A 489 -29.62 3.34 12.52
C PRO A 489 -30.33 4.29 11.54
N PRO A 490 -29.61 5.31 10.98
CA PRO A 490 -30.19 6.32 10.11
C PRO A 490 -30.79 5.71 8.86
N LYS A 491 -31.87 6.31 8.36
CA LYS A 491 -32.51 5.87 7.10
C LYS A 491 -31.64 6.26 5.91
N VAL A 492 -31.66 5.42 4.90
CA VAL A 492 -31.08 5.74 3.58
C VAL A 492 -31.97 6.77 2.88
N LEU A 493 -31.34 7.77 2.28
CA LEU A 493 -32.05 8.78 1.50
C LEU A 493 -32.49 8.23 0.14
N GLU A 494 -33.37 8.96 -0.55
CA GLU A 494 -33.72 8.62 -1.93
C GLU A 494 -32.49 8.76 -2.87
N PRO A 495 -32.33 7.83 -3.83
CA PRO A 495 -31.20 7.86 -4.74
C PRO A 495 -31.26 9.08 -5.66
N LYS A 496 -30.12 9.69 -5.94
CA LYS A 496 -30.01 10.72 -6.96
C LYS A 496 -30.11 10.08 -8.35
N SER A 497 -30.83 10.76 -9.26
CA SER A 497 -30.93 10.29 -10.64
C SER A 497 -29.62 10.52 -11.38
N VAL A 498 -29.06 9.48 -12.00
CA VAL A 498 -27.93 9.59 -12.91
C VAL A 498 -28.41 10.17 -14.24
N LYS A 499 -27.80 11.27 -14.68
CA LYS A 499 -28.05 11.79 -16.03
C LYS A 499 -27.08 11.11 -16.99
N ILE A 500 -27.61 10.34 -17.91
CA ILE A 500 -26.82 9.82 -19.03
C ILE A 500 -26.41 11.02 -19.89
N PRO A 501 -25.10 11.20 -20.18
CA PRO A 501 -24.63 12.28 -21.03
C PRO A 501 -25.28 12.19 -22.42
N GLU A 502 -25.62 13.33 -23.01
CA GLU A 502 -26.08 13.37 -24.40
C GLU A 502 -24.92 12.97 -25.31
N TYR A 503 -25.19 12.06 -26.23
CA TYR A 503 -24.24 11.62 -27.23
C TYR A 503 -24.72 12.03 -28.62
N TYR A 504 -23.78 12.28 -29.51
CA TYR A 504 -24.05 12.50 -30.92
C TYR A 504 -23.58 11.32 -31.77
N THR A 505 -24.22 11.12 -32.90
CA THR A 505 -23.84 10.11 -33.89
C THR A 505 -23.61 10.78 -35.22
N GLU A 506 -22.50 10.46 -35.88
CA GLU A 506 -22.21 10.89 -37.24
C GLU A 506 -21.84 9.68 -38.08
N LYS A 507 -22.27 9.71 -39.35
CA LYS A 507 -21.91 8.69 -40.32
C LYS A 507 -21.08 9.31 -41.44
N PHE A 508 -19.88 8.80 -41.64
CA PHE A 508 -19.03 9.26 -42.73
C PHE A 508 -19.30 8.50 -44.02
N ASP A 509 -18.97 9.13 -45.18
CA ASP A 509 -19.19 8.57 -46.54
C ASP A 509 -18.44 7.24 -46.75
N ASN A 510 -17.36 6.98 -46.00
CA ASN A 510 -16.63 5.71 -46.04
C ASN A 510 -17.30 4.57 -45.27
N GLY A 511 -18.52 4.82 -44.69
CA GLY A 511 -19.28 3.84 -43.95
C GLY A 511 -18.96 3.74 -42.45
N MET A 512 -18.05 4.57 -41.92
CA MET A 512 -17.72 4.61 -40.51
C MET A 512 -18.79 5.37 -39.72
N ASP A 513 -19.30 4.75 -38.64
CA ASP A 513 -20.16 5.41 -37.68
C ASP A 513 -19.30 5.94 -36.50
N VAL A 514 -19.49 7.20 -36.15
CA VAL A 514 -18.85 7.85 -34.99
C VAL A 514 -19.92 8.14 -33.93
N ILE A 515 -19.63 7.69 -32.70
CA ILE A 515 -20.44 8.03 -31.53
C ILE A 515 -19.55 8.84 -30.60
N GLY A 516 -19.96 10.03 -30.21
CA GLY A 516 -19.17 10.93 -29.39
C GLY A 516 -19.99 11.56 -28.27
N ILE A 517 -19.31 11.83 -27.15
CA ILE A 517 -19.83 12.54 -25.99
C ILE A 517 -18.94 13.78 -25.78
N ASN A 518 -19.56 14.92 -25.54
CA ASN A 518 -18.85 16.11 -25.10
C ASN A 518 -18.74 16.06 -23.57
N THR A 519 -17.55 15.79 -23.04
CA THR A 519 -17.22 15.93 -21.62
C THR A 519 -16.58 17.29 -21.39
N LYS A 520 -16.89 17.90 -20.24
CA LYS A 520 -16.23 19.15 -19.80
C LYS A 520 -14.91 18.83 -19.16
#